data_ec680c01af129173dd0143b40e3aa89a
#
_entry.id   ec680c01af129173dd0143b40e3aa89a
#
_cell.length_a   1.000
_cell.length_b   1.000
_cell.length_c   1.000
_cell.angle_alpha   90.00
_cell.angle_beta   90.00
_cell.angle_gamma   90.00
#
_symmetry.space_group_name_H-M   'P 1'
#
loop_
_entity.id
_entity.type
_entity.pdbx_description
1 polymer ?
#
loop_
_entity_poly.entity_id
_entity_poly.type
_entity_poly.pdbx_seq_one_letter_code
_entity_poly.pdbx_strand_id
1 'polypeptide(L)'
;MARLKKRYWISLSILVFITVLGLFGWRYWQEFKQEYGFSINWQGAHINLSGLSFDQLTVNKEAQFTVTAKDVLISWSKLSAQNLNINWQSSDHKNVTDNTKNIIETASEKQNQSGFDYSSIPTIVYWLPSTIDIDSFRFYEQNRELFDVKVKATKQQQAIHLDVSANKQYVANISATLLFNQNDLRIDIQNGVLTTTLNQFGIENGKILLPFTGWITNNRFEFTNSGNASVTIEKANLSDDSIFSQLNGALTFKVQSHIPVEPKRILATAKLTLNKFNGIYKNSEIKSATGNINVDIKNKQFTVSVPTLNIQEINMGIALQQVKLSGSYTASFNRPSKGTIIWKKAQAAIFSGSIFLEAGKLNLAKLPQQFNLRLKQIQLKDIFAAYPAEGLAGEGAIDGLLPITLLSVNKKEGVTFKPIIKKGQLTTTNQGYLQFENSALKNYAKSNPNMKILTDIIKNFHYTKLDGTVDYADDVAKLGLHIQGHNLDVEDGKAVNLNVTLEENIAKLLMSLQLSDQISEPIRKRIEAHLKKESAK
;
A
#
# COMPACT_ATOMS: atom_id res chain seq x y z
N MET A 1 -18.46 8.15 -84.90
CA MET A 1 -17.25 8.83 -84.29
C MET A 1 -17.59 9.91 -83.26
N ALA A 2 -18.76 10.49 -83.20
CA ALA A 2 -19.07 11.55 -82.19
C ALA A 2 -19.25 11.08 -80.74
N ARG A 3 -19.69 9.83 -80.50
CA ARG A 3 -19.88 9.27 -79.14
C ARG A 3 -18.55 8.93 -78.37
N LEU A 4 -17.50 8.62 -79.13
CA LEU A 4 -16.16 8.35 -78.53
C LEU A 4 -15.50 9.64 -78.07
N LYS A 5 -15.62 10.75 -78.80
CA LYS A 5 -15.07 12.05 -78.36
C LYS A 5 -15.71 12.57 -77.08
N LYS A 6 -17.00 12.35 -76.84
CA LYS A 6 -17.68 12.80 -75.61
C LYS A 6 -17.25 12.07 -74.37
N ARG A 7 -16.90 10.78 -74.46
CA ARG A 7 -16.35 9.98 -73.36
C ARG A 7 -14.97 10.44 -72.97
N TYR A 8 -14.10 10.75 -73.90
CA TYR A 8 -12.75 11.29 -73.61
C TYR A 8 -12.82 12.66 -72.93
N TRP A 9 -13.72 13.53 -73.29
CA TRP A 9 -13.89 14.83 -72.62
C TRP A 9 -14.42 14.72 -71.21
N ILE A 10 -15.31 13.79 -70.94
CA ILE A 10 -15.84 13.52 -69.62
C ILE A 10 -14.70 12.94 -68.71
N SER A 11 -13.95 11.98 -69.23
CA SER A 11 -12.80 11.39 -68.47
C SER A 11 -11.73 12.44 -68.24
N LEU A 12 -11.43 13.32 -69.18
CA LEU A 12 -10.48 14.42 -69.01
C LEU A 12 -10.97 15.44 -67.97
N SER A 13 -12.27 15.80 -68.02
CA SER A 13 -12.85 16.71 -67.01
C SER A 13 -12.84 16.13 -65.62
N ILE A 14 -13.10 14.84 -65.46
CA ILE A 14 -12.97 14.14 -64.16
C ILE A 14 -11.52 14.11 -63.68
N LEU A 15 -10.58 13.83 -64.61
CA LEU A 15 -9.15 13.84 -64.26
C LEU A 15 -8.69 15.24 -63.83
N VAL A 16 -9.07 16.28 -64.55
CA VAL A 16 -8.76 17.69 -64.20
C VAL A 16 -9.40 18.07 -62.86
N PHE A 17 -10.66 17.65 -62.60
CA PHE A 17 -11.35 17.92 -61.36
C PHE A 17 -10.65 17.22 -60.15
N ILE A 18 -10.24 15.96 -60.32
CA ILE A 18 -9.49 15.22 -59.31
C ILE A 18 -8.10 15.88 -59.07
N THR A 19 -7.42 16.34 -60.12
CA THR A 19 -6.12 17.01 -60.01
C THR A 19 -6.28 18.38 -59.31
N VAL A 20 -7.30 19.13 -59.60
CA VAL A 20 -7.59 20.42 -58.94
C VAL A 20 -7.96 20.21 -57.49
N LEU A 21 -8.79 19.23 -57.16
CA LEU A 21 -9.10 18.84 -55.77
C LEU A 21 -7.83 18.38 -55.03
N GLY A 22 -6.97 17.62 -55.71
CA GLY A 22 -5.70 17.19 -55.14
C GLY A 22 -4.74 18.36 -54.82
N LEU A 23 -4.66 19.35 -55.73
CA LEU A 23 -3.85 20.56 -55.53
C LEU A 23 -4.42 21.46 -54.43
N PHE A 24 -5.75 21.63 -54.36
CA PHE A 24 -6.39 22.36 -53.27
C PHE A 24 -6.21 21.64 -51.93
N GLY A 25 -6.37 20.32 -51.88
CA GLY A 25 -6.12 19.52 -50.71
C GLY A 25 -4.65 19.61 -50.27
N TRP A 26 -3.71 19.54 -51.23
CA TRP A 26 -2.27 19.71 -50.94
C TRP A 26 -1.92 21.10 -50.40
N ARG A 27 -2.47 22.17 -50.98
CA ARG A 27 -2.24 23.53 -50.51
C ARG A 27 -2.81 23.75 -49.10
N TYR A 28 -4.04 23.32 -48.84
CA TYR A 28 -4.66 23.36 -47.53
C TYR A 28 -3.88 22.55 -46.51
N TRP A 29 -3.34 21.39 -46.93
CA TRP A 29 -2.48 20.56 -46.10
C TRP A 29 -1.15 21.22 -45.75
N GLN A 30 -0.53 21.97 -46.65
CA GLN A 30 0.71 22.71 -46.39
C GLN A 30 0.45 23.90 -45.46
N GLU A 31 -0.63 24.63 -45.65
CA GLU A 31 -1.05 25.71 -44.75
C GLU A 31 -1.31 25.18 -43.35
N PHE A 32 -2.04 24.06 -43.20
CA PHE A 32 -2.28 23.38 -41.93
C PHE A 32 -1.00 22.96 -41.23
N LYS A 33 -0.04 22.37 -41.94
CA LYS A 33 1.26 21.99 -41.35
C LYS A 33 2.03 23.19 -40.85
N GLN A 34 2.04 24.29 -41.57
CA GLN A 34 2.73 25.52 -41.19
C GLN A 34 2.05 26.18 -39.98
N GLU A 35 0.73 26.24 -39.97
CA GLU A 35 -0.04 26.87 -38.89
C GLU A 35 0.10 26.15 -37.57
N TYR A 36 0.11 24.81 -37.58
CA TYR A 36 0.15 23.99 -36.36
C TYR A 36 1.54 23.42 -36.02
N GLY A 37 2.56 23.65 -36.85
CA GLY A 37 3.96 23.22 -36.61
C GLY A 37 4.17 21.70 -36.64
N PHE A 38 3.34 20.97 -37.41
CA PHE A 38 3.50 19.53 -37.59
C PHE A 38 4.36 19.18 -38.79
N SER A 39 5.25 18.20 -38.63
CA SER A 39 5.87 17.49 -39.74
C SER A 39 5.36 16.06 -39.82
N ILE A 40 4.98 15.62 -41.01
CA ILE A 40 4.46 14.27 -41.26
C ILE A 40 5.29 13.63 -42.35
N ASN A 41 5.90 12.51 -42.03
CA ASN A 41 6.70 11.69 -42.94
C ASN A 41 6.11 10.29 -43.04
N TRP A 42 6.11 9.69 -44.20
CA TRP A 42 5.64 8.32 -44.43
C TRP A 42 6.57 7.55 -45.34
N GLN A 43 6.56 6.23 -45.18
CA GLN A 43 7.27 5.27 -46.02
C GLN A 43 6.31 4.15 -46.45
N GLY A 44 6.50 3.58 -47.62
CA GLY A 44 5.74 2.43 -48.12
C GLY A 44 4.24 2.70 -48.24
N ALA A 45 3.83 3.84 -48.85
CA ALA A 45 2.42 4.15 -49.05
C ALA A 45 1.83 3.28 -50.18
N HIS A 46 0.81 2.49 -49.85
CA HIS A 46 0.08 1.64 -50.82
C HIS A 46 -1.41 1.89 -50.72
N ILE A 47 -2.06 1.99 -51.89
CA ILE A 47 -3.53 2.08 -52.00
C ILE A 47 -4.05 0.75 -52.51
N ASN A 48 -4.95 0.13 -51.75
CA ASN A 48 -5.59 -1.12 -52.13
C ASN A 48 -7.11 -1.06 -51.89
N LEU A 49 -7.83 -2.12 -52.18
CA LEU A 49 -9.29 -2.17 -52.03
C LEU A 49 -9.74 -2.08 -50.56
N SER A 50 -8.85 -2.37 -49.60
CA SER A 50 -9.14 -2.31 -48.16
C SER A 50 -8.84 -0.94 -47.55
N GLY A 51 -8.14 -0.05 -48.26
CA GLY A 51 -7.79 1.29 -47.77
C GLY A 51 -6.39 1.74 -48.15
N LEU A 52 -5.88 2.70 -47.40
CA LEU A 52 -4.55 3.27 -47.51
C LEU A 52 -3.66 2.65 -46.44
N SER A 53 -2.56 2.03 -46.85
CA SER A 53 -1.59 1.45 -45.94
C SER A 53 -0.23 2.15 -46.00
N PHE A 54 0.48 2.15 -44.86
CA PHE A 54 1.83 2.69 -44.72
C PHE A 54 2.69 1.70 -43.95
N ASP A 55 3.91 1.46 -44.40
CA ASP A 55 4.89 0.68 -43.64
C ASP A 55 5.30 1.44 -42.37
N GLN A 56 5.49 2.77 -42.52
CA GLN A 56 5.77 3.66 -41.40
C GLN A 56 5.14 5.04 -41.61
N LEU A 57 4.54 5.56 -40.55
CA LEU A 57 4.03 6.94 -40.47
C LEU A 57 4.66 7.62 -39.24
N THR A 58 5.28 8.78 -39.46
CA THR A 58 5.87 9.58 -38.36
C THR A 58 5.28 10.96 -38.36
N VAL A 59 4.71 11.36 -37.22
CA VAL A 59 4.23 12.72 -36.96
C VAL A 59 5.08 13.32 -35.87
N ASN A 60 5.71 14.45 -36.18
CA ASN A 60 6.57 15.15 -35.22
C ASN A 60 6.05 16.57 -35.02
N LYS A 61 5.93 16.98 -33.77
CA LYS A 61 5.73 18.37 -33.35
C LYS A 61 6.95 18.78 -32.53
N GLU A 62 7.73 19.69 -33.10
CA GLU A 62 9.02 20.07 -32.59
C GLU A 62 8.95 20.48 -31.09
N ALA A 63 9.88 19.95 -30.28
CA ALA A 63 9.99 20.15 -28.84
C ALA A 63 8.76 19.72 -27.98
N GLN A 64 7.79 19.00 -28.54
CA GLN A 64 6.60 18.53 -27.81
C GLN A 64 6.46 17.03 -27.82
N PHE A 65 6.29 16.42 -29.01
CA PHE A 65 6.14 14.96 -29.10
C PHE A 65 6.50 14.44 -30.49
N THR A 66 6.82 13.16 -30.53
CA THR A 66 6.97 12.38 -31.76
C THR A 66 6.06 11.17 -31.70
N VAL A 67 5.21 10.98 -32.70
CA VAL A 67 4.38 9.79 -32.87
C VAL A 67 4.93 9.00 -34.05
N THR A 68 5.22 7.73 -33.85
CA THR A 68 5.66 6.80 -34.89
C THR A 68 4.74 5.59 -34.91
N ALA A 69 4.11 5.33 -36.04
CA ALA A 69 3.27 4.15 -36.25
C ALA A 69 3.87 3.26 -37.34
N LYS A 70 3.78 1.93 -37.19
CA LYS A 70 4.22 0.93 -38.16
C LYS A 70 3.07 0.02 -38.58
N ASP A 71 3.11 -0.44 -39.82
CA ASP A 71 2.11 -1.29 -40.44
C ASP A 71 0.70 -0.72 -40.27
N VAL A 72 0.54 0.53 -40.69
CA VAL A 72 -0.70 1.29 -40.51
C VAL A 72 -1.65 0.98 -41.67
N LEU A 73 -2.89 0.65 -41.36
CA LEU A 73 -3.99 0.56 -42.33
C LEU A 73 -5.11 1.53 -41.96
N ILE A 74 -5.45 2.42 -42.87
CA ILE A 74 -6.52 3.40 -42.69
C ILE A 74 -7.60 3.10 -43.74
N SER A 75 -8.82 2.81 -43.29
CA SER A 75 -10.00 2.66 -44.10
C SER A 75 -11.17 3.43 -43.49
N TRP A 76 -12.30 3.49 -44.19
CA TRP A 76 -13.52 4.12 -43.68
C TRP A 76 -14.07 3.45 -42.41
N SER A 77 -13.85 2.14 -42.25
CA SER A 77 -14.39 1.35 -41.14
C SER A 77 -13.32 0.95 -40.12
N LYS A 78 -12.04 0.98 -40.51
CA LYS A 78 -10.97 0.46 -39.64
C LYS A 78 -9.71 1.32 -39.70
N LEU A 79 -9.15 1.60 -38.53
CA LEU A 79 -7.77 2.04 -38.31
C LEU A 79 -7.02 0.93 -37.57
N SER A 80 -5.95 0.43 -38.15
CA SER A 80 -5.09 -0.53 -37.41
C SER A 80 -3.62 -0.17 -37.57
N ALA A 81 -2.86 -0.50 -36.53
CA ALA A 81 -1.40 -0.38 -36.52
C ALA A 81 -0.81 -1.51 -35.70
N GLN A 82 0.31 -2.09 -36.16
CA GLN A 82 1.04 -3.07 -35.38
C GLN A 82 1.73 -2.40 -34.18
N ASN A 83 2.36 -1.25 -34.41
CA ASN A 83 3.02 -0.48 -33.36
C ASN A 83 2.63 1.01 -33.47
N LEU A 84 2.30 1.63 -32.35
CA LEU A 84 2.11 3.06 -32.21
C LEU A 84 2.91 3.55 -31.01
N ASN A 85 3.97 4.33 -31.27
CA ASN A 85 4.84 4.86 -30.23
C ASN A 85 4.62 6.37 -30.12
N ILE A 86 4.34 6.87 -28.94
CA ILE A 86 4.30 8.29 -28.63
C ILE A 86 5.46 8.59 -27.69
N ASN A 87 6.35 9.48 -28.11
CA ASN A 87 7.44 9.98 -27.28
C ASN A 87 7.15 11.45 -26.94
N TRP A 88 6.85 11.69 -25.65
CA TRP A 88 6.57 13.01 -25.12
C TRP A 88 7.85 13.63 -24.59
N GLN A 89 8.17 14.83 -25.07
CA GLN A 89 9.29 15.62 -24.60
C GLN A 89 8.76 16.71 -23.66
N SER A 90 8.95 16.56 -22.36
CA SER A 90 8.68 17.63 -21.42
C SER A 90 9.61 18.79 -21.71
N SER A 91 9.08 19.96 -22.04
CA SER A 91 9.86 21.18 -22.06
C SER A 91 10.24 21.51 -20.62
N ASP A 92 11.45 21.13 -20.19
CA ASP A 92 12.02 21.66 -18.97
C ASP A 92 12.06 23.19 -19.11
N HIS A 93 11.33 23.87 -18.26
CA HIS A 93 11.62 25.27 -17.96
C HIS A 93 13.02 25.30 -17.34
N LYS A 94 14.04 25.36 -18.20
CA LYS A 94 15.37 25.73 -17.76
C LYS A 94 15.25 27.07 -17.05
N ASN A 95 15.64 27.09 -15.80
CA ASN A 95 15.88 28.25 -14.98
C ASN A 95 16.49 29.38 -15.82
N VAL A 96 15.71 30.38 -16.14
CA VAL A 96 16.24 31.69 -16.48
C VAL A 96 16.68 32.26 -15.14
N THR A 97 17.98 32.14 -14.90
CA THR A 97 18.68 32.82 -13.82
C THR A 97 18.34 34.31 -13.86
N ASP A 98 17.82 34.72 -12.74
CA ASP A 98 17.71 36.04 -12.17
C ASP A 98 18.59 37.10 -12.82
N ASN A 99 17.97 38.12 -13.43
CA ASN A 99 18.37 39.52 -13.33
C ASN A 99 17.33 40.39 -14.04
N THR A 100 16.31 40.81 -13.34
CA THR A 100 15.76 42.18 -13.36
C THR A 100 14.57 42.25 -12.38
N LYS A 101 14.83 42.83 -11.25
CA LYS A 101 13.80 43.44 -10.40
C LYS A 101 13.19 44.63 -11.12
N ASN A 102 11.88 44.76 -10.95
CA ASN A 102 11.04 45.93 -11.28
C ASN A 102 10.60 46.07 -12.75
N ILE A 103 9.36 45.60 -13.01
CA ILE A 103 8.32 46.42 -13.69
C ILE A 103 6.97 45.80 -13.33
N ILE A 104 6.24 46.49 -12.47
CA ILE A 104 4.80 46.74 -12.32
C ILE A 104 3.83 45.70 -12.88
N GLU A 105 3.10 45.10 -11.95
CA GLU A 105 1.76 44.54 -12.12
C GLU A 105 0.86 45.40 -13.00
N THR A 106 0.48 44.91 -14.13
CA THR A 106 -0.81 45.07 -14.83
C THR A 106 -0.71 44.44 -16.22
N ALA A 107 -0.86 43.16 -16.32
CA ALA A 107 -1.28 42.50 -17.56
C ALA A 107 -2.11 41.27 -17.16
N SER A 108 -3.41 41.44 -17.37
CA SER A 108 -4.41 40.37 -17.37
C SER A 108 -3.83 39.01 -17.75
N GLU A 109 -4.13 37.99 -16.93
CA GLU A 109 -3.93 36.58 -17.18
C GLU A 109 -4.47 36.17 -18.56
N LYS A 110 -3.68 36.33 -19.59
CA LYS A 110 -3.79 35.49 -20.78
C LYS A 110 -3.13 34.16 -20.40
N GLN A 111 -3.94 33.31 -19.78
CA GLN A 111 -3.68 31.89 -19.62
C GLN A 111 -3.35 31.34 -21.03
N ASN A 112 -2.09 31.01 -21.29
CA ASN A 112 -1.67 30.18 -22.40
C ASN A 112 -2.33 28.80 -22.16
N GLN A 113 -3.57 28.65 -22.62
CA GLN A 113 -4.26 27.37 -22.71
C GLN A 113 -3.67 26.58 -23.89
N SER A 114 -2.53 25.96 -23.70
CA SER A 114 -2.04 24.89 -24.58
C SER A 114 -2.74 23.57 -24.21
N GLY A 115 -4.03 23.60 -23.99
CA GLY A 115 -4.86 22.42 -23.71
C GLY A 115 -5.58 21.97 -24.99
N PHE A 116 -5.80 20.67 -25.11
CA PHE A 116 -6.67 20.12 -26.16
C PHE A 116 -8.07 20.75 -26.07
N ASP A 117 -8.58 21.24 -27.22
CA ASP A 117 -9.93 21.83 -27.27
C ASP A 117 -11.00 20.73 -27.29
N TYR A 118 -11.64 20.52 -26.16
CA TYR A 118 -12.71 19.54 -26.00
C TYR A 118 -13.95 19.83 -26.88
N SER A 119 -14.13 21.06 -27.36
CA SER A 119 -15.21 21.38 -28.28
C SER A 119 -15.07 20.71 -29.65
N SER A 120 -13.85 20.32 -30.00
CA SER A 120 -13.55 19.58 -31.26
C SER A 120 -13.81 18.08 -31.17
N ILE A 121 -14.01 17.51 -29.98
CA ILE A 121 -14.21 16.06 -29.77
C ILE A 121 -15.36 15.50 -30.59
N PRO A 122 -16.56 16.11 -30.69
CA PRO A 122 -17.65 15.57 -31.50
C PRO A 122 -17.24 15.41 -32.96
N THR A 123 -16.53 16.39 -33.51
CA THR A 123 -16.04 16.35 -34.90
C THR A 123 -15.01 15.23 -35.07
N ILE A 124 -14.07 15.11 -34.14
CA ILE A 124 -13.05 14.03 -34.15
C ILE A 124 -13.74 12.68 -34.07
N VAL A 125 -14.66 12.47 -33.12
CA VAL A 125 -15.41 11.20 -32.96
C VAL A 125 -16.22 10.88 -34.21
N TYR A 126 -16.80 11.87 -34.88
CA TYR A 126 -17.53 11.68 -36.14
C TYR A 126 -16.63 11.08 -37.22
N TRP A 127 -15.41 11.58 -37.37
CA TRP A 127 -14.46 11.15 -38.40
C TRP A 127 -13.67 9.88 -38.02
N LEU A 128 -13.71 9.43 -36.74
CA LEU A 128 -13.06 8.17 -36.35
C LEU A 128 -13.71 6.98 -37.10
N PRO A 129 -12.90 6.03 -37.57
CA PRO A 129 -13.41 4.79 -38.15
C PRO A 129 -14.18 3.98 -37.08
N SER A 130 -15.04 3.07 -37.54
CA SER A 130 -15.88 2.25 -36.66
C SER A 130 -15.08 1.37 -35.72
N THR A 131 -13.86 0.98 -36.13
CA THR A 131 -12.96 0.16 -35.32
C THR A 131 -11.54 0.72 -35.34
N ILE A 132 -10.89 0.70 -34.15
CA ILE A 132 -9.47 0.98 -33.98
C ILE A 132 -8.84 -0.24 -33.33
N ASP A 133 -7.75 -0.76 -33.91
CA ASP A 133 -7.05 -1.95 -33.42
C ASP A 133 -5.54 -1.68 -33.48
N ILE A 134 -4.91 -1.50 -32.31
CA ILE A 134 -3.48 -1.22 -32.17
C ILE A 134 -2.88 -2.34 -31.31
N ASP A 135 -2.00 -3.16 -31.90
CA ASP A 135 -1.43 -4.32 -31.20
C ASP A 135 -0.42 -3.92 -30.12
N SER A 136 0.34 -2.83 -30.33
CA SER A 136 1.28 -2.31 -29.35
C SER A 136 1.26 -0.79 -29.38
N PHE A 137 0.61 -0.19 -28.38
CA PHE A 137 0.62 1.24 -28.11
C PHE A 137 1.59 1.51 -26.96
N ARG A 138 2.69 2.21 -27.26
CA ARG A 138 3.74 2.55 -26.29
C ARG A 138 3.79 4.03 -26.06
N PHE A 139 3.88 4.40 -24.80
CA PHE A 139 4.06 5.79 -24.41
C PHE A 139 5.40 5.96 -23.71
N TYR A 140 6.18 6.91 -24.18
CA TYR A 140 7.49 7.29 -23.64
C TYR A 140 7.44 8.72 -23.12
N GLU A 141 8.00 8.95 -21.95
CA GLU A 141 8.30 10.27 -21.41
C GLU A 141 9.82 10.42 -21.32
N GLN A 142 10.38 11.39 -22.02
CA GLN A 142 11.84 11.59 -22.08
C GLN A 142 12.62 10.29 -22.42
N ASN A 143 12.15 9.54 -23.41
CA ASN A 143 12.68 8.26 -23.84
C ASN A 143 12.53 7.09 -22.83
N ARG A 144 11.86 7.29 -21.69
CA ARG A 144 11.53 6.22 -20.76
C ARG A 144 10.17 5.63 -21.11
N GLU A 145 10.11 4.35 -21.42
CA GLU A 145 8.84 3.64 -21.63
C GLU A 145 8.03 3.63 -20.32
N LEU A 146 6.82 4.18 -20.37
CA LEU A 146 5.91 4.18 -19.24
C LEU A 146 4.95 2.99 -19.30
N PHE A 147 4.45 2.66 -20.51
CA PHE A 147 3.58 1.48 -20.71
C PHE A 147 3.61 0.99 -22.17
N ASP A 148 3.27 -0.28 -22.34
CA ASP A 148 3.03 -0.95 -23.61
C ASP A 148 1.71 -1.73 -23.50
N VAL A 149 0.69 -1.33 -24.29
CA VAL A 149 -0.66 -1.89 -24.20
C VAL A 149 -1.22 -2.15 -25.59
N LYS A 150 -2.06 -3.18 -25.69
CA LYS A 150 -2.96 -3.38 -26.84
C LYS A 150 -4.21 -2.55 -26.64
N VAL A 151 -4.64 -1.85 -27.68
CA VAL A 151 -5.82 -0.99 -27.66
C VAL A 151 -6.79 -1.43 -28.74
N LYS A 152 -8.02 -1.71 -28.33
CA LYS A 152 -9.15 -1.89 -29.26
C LYS A 152 -10.23 -0.90 -28.91
N ALA A 153 -10.75 -0.21 -29.91
CA ALA A 153 -11.90 0.66 -29.74
C ALA A 153 -12.94 0.38 -30.83
N THR A 154 -14.20 0.38 -30.46
CA THR A 154 -15.34 0.21 -31.37
C THR A 154 -16.31 1.35 -31.16
N LYS A 155 -16.57 2.10 -32.23
CA LYS A 155 -17.51 3.21 -32.22
C LYS A 155 -18.91 2.70 -32.55
N GLN A 156 -19.88 3.03 -31.68
CA GLN A 156 -21.30 2.79 -31.88
C GLN A 156 -22.04 4.12 -31.68
N GLN A 157 -22.49 4.73 -32.75
CA GLN A 157 -23.06 6.07 -32.73
C GLN A 157 -22.11 7.12 -32.12
N GLN A 158 -22.44 7.67 -30.95
CA GLN A 158 -21.61 8.64 -30.22
C GLN A 158 -20.79 8.00 -29.08
N ALA A 159 -20.98 6.72 -28.85
CA ALA A 159 -20.22 5.98 -27.83
C ALA A 159 -18.98 5.30 -28.43
N ILE A 160 -17.89 5.29 -27.71
CA ILE A 160 -16.69 4.51 -28.03
C ILE A 160 -16.51 3.46 -26.95
N HIS A 161 -16.64 2.21 -27.31
CA HIS A 161 -16.28 1.11 -26.44
C HIS A 161 -14.76 0.86 -26.57
N LEU A 162 -14.05 0.97 -25.46
CA LEU A 162 -12.59 0.88 -25.36
C LEU A 162 -12.19 -0.34 -24.57
N ASP A 163 -11.31 -1.18 -25.14
CA ASP A 163 -10.64 -2.28 -24.48
C ASP A 163 -9.13 -2.06 -24.54
N VAL A 164 -8.49 -2.03 -23.40
CA VAL A 164 -7.04 -1.89 -23.23
C VAL A 164 -6.51 -3.07 -22.45
N SER A 165 -5.49 -3.73 -23.00
CA SER A 165 -4.81 -4.84 -22.31
C SER A 165 -3.29 -4.63 -22.29
N ALA A 166 -2.64 -4.91 -21.16
CA ALA A 166 -1.20 -4.80 -21.03
C ALA A 166 -0.49 -5.88 -21.86
N ASN A 167 0.52 -5.51 -22.65
CA ASN A 167 1.28 -6.42 -23.51
C ASN A 167 2.44 -7.12 -22.79
N LYS A 168 2.97 -6.52 -21.73
CA LYS A 168 4.18 -7.01 -21.04
C LYS A 168 3.92 -7.05 -19.54
N GLN A 169 4.64 -7.94 -18.87
CA GLN A 169 4.82 -8.07 -17.41
C GLN A 169 3.56 -8.04 -16.53
N TYR A 170 2.51 -7.32 -16.90
CA TYR A 170 1.28 -7.17 -16.11
C TYR A 170 0.10 -7.68 -16.92
N VAL A 171 -0.66 -8.61 -16.36
CA VAL A 171 -1.97 -8.94 -16.92
C VAL A 171 -2.98 -7.95 -16.34
N ALA A 172 -3.19 -6.85 -17.03
CA ALA A 172 -4.17 -5.84 -16.67
C ALA A 172 -5.04 -5.53 -17.89
N ASN A 173 -6.35 -5.59 -17.72
CA ASN A 173 -7.33 -5.28 -18.74
C ASN A 173 -8.24 -4.17 -18.22
N ILE A 174 -8.48 -3.17 -19.05
CA ILE A 174 -9.45 -2.11 -18.82
C ILE A 174 -10.46 -2.16 -19.96
N SER A 175 -11.75 -2.26 -19.66
CA SER A 175 -12.81 -2.01 -20.61
C SER A 175 -13.66 -0.85 -20.12
N ALA A 176 -14.12 0.02 -21.03
CA ALA A 176 -14.96 1.15 -20.69
C ALA A 176 -15.74 1.66 -21.90
N THR A 177 -16.85 2.32 -21.65
CA THR A 177 -17.61 3.06 -22.67
C THR A 177 -17.40 4.56 -22.46
N LEU A 178 -16.88 5.23 -23.49
CA LEU A 178 -16.62 6.66 -23.50
C LEU A 178 -17.77 7.38 -24.23
N LEU A 179 -18.35 8.38 -23.59
CA LEU A 179 -19.41 9.23 -24.13
C LEU A 179 -18.98 10.69 -24.03
N PHE A 180 -19.09 11.43 -25.13
CA PHE A 180 -18.86 12.86 -25.09
C PHE A 180 -20.11 13.61 -24.65
N ASN A 181 -20.01 14.35 -23.53
CA ASN A 181 -21.06 15.22 -23.04
C ASN A 181 -20.82 16.65 -23.57
N GLN A 182 -21.66 17.08 -24.53
CA GLN A 182 -21.52 18.41 -25.16
C GLN A 182 -21.82 19.56 -24.18
N ASN A 183 -22.74 19.38 -23.24
CA ASN A 183 -23.14 20.46 -22.31
C ASN A 183 -22.01 20.83 -21.35
N ASP A 184 -21.31 19.82 -20.88
CA ASP A 184 -20.23 19.98 -19.88
C ASP A 184 -18.83 19.97 -20.51
N LEU A 185 -18.71 19.82 -21.83
CA LEU A 185 -17.44 19.66 -22.57
C LEU A 185 -16.54 18.62 -21.89
N ARG A 186 -17.08 17.44 -21.62
CA ARG A 186 -16.37 16.36 -20.93
C ARG A 186 -16.57 15.00 -21.59
N ILE A 187 -15.64 14.09 -21.31
CA ILE A 187 -15.77 12.67 -21.64
C ILE A 187 -16.30 11.96 -20.40
N ASP A 188 -17.50 11.42 -20.48
CA ASP A 188 -18.06 10.53 -19.45
C ASP A 188 -17.56 9.10 -19.70
N ILE A 189 -17.15 8.43 -18.65
CA ILE A 189 -16.66 7.05 -18.67
C ILE A 189 -17.68 6.19 -17.92
N GLN A 190 -18.32 5.29 -18.66
CA GLN A 190 -19.36 4.40 -18.15
C GLN A 190 -18.91 2.95 -18.28
N ASN A 191 -19.47 2.08 -17.44
CA ASN A 191 -19.21 0.64 -17.45
C ASN A 191 -17.72 0.29 -17.46
N GLY A 192 -16.90 1.14 -16.82
CA GLY A 192 -15.48 0.89 -16.68
C GLY A 192 -15.24 -0.32 -15.79
N VAL A 193 -14.34 -1.22 -16.22
CA VAL A 193 -13.90 -2.37 -15.44
C VAL A 193 -12.40 -2.52 -15.61
N LEU A 194 -11.66 -2.40 -14.52
CA LEU A 194 -10.25 -2.79 -14.46
C LEU A 194 -10.16 -4.18 -13.81
N THR A 195 -9.60 -5.12 -14.55
CA THR A 195 -9.23 -6.44 -14.04
C THR A 195 -7.72 -6.60 -14.14
N THR A 196 -7.10 -7.10 -13.08
CA THR A 196 -5.67 -7.43 -13.12
C THR A 196 -5.40 -8.71 -12.34
N THR A 197 -4.51 -9.53 -12.87
CA THR A 197 -3.91 -10.65 -12.17
C THR A 197 -2.48 -10.27 -11.81
N LEU A 198 -2.19 -10.28 -10.51
CA LEU A 198 -0.89 -9.94 -9.98
C LEU A 198 -0.13 -11.23 -9.66
N ASN A 199 0.79 -11.63 -10.55
CA ASN A 199 1.70 -12.76 -10.32
C ASN A 199 3.16 -12.29 -10.31
N GLN A 200 3.39 -11.06 -9.83
CA GLN A 200 4.69 -10.40 -9.83
C GLN A 200 4.94 -9.72 -8.48
N PHE A 201 6.14 -9.23 -8.28
CA PHE A 201 6.55 -8.58 -7.02
C PHE A 201 6.35 -9.48 -5.78
N GLY A 202 6.52 -10.79 -5.96
CA GLY A 202 6.29 -11.75 -4.88
C GLY A 202 4.82 -12.06 -4.58
N ILE A 203 3.89 -11.59 -5.40
CA ILE A 203 2.46 -11.91 -5.28
C ILE A 203 2.15 -13.15 -6.11
N GLU A 204 1.45 -14.10 -5.51
CA GLU A 204 0.95 -15.32 -6.14
C GLU A 204 -0.58 -15.29 -6.15
N ASN A 205 -1.18 -15.53 -7.31
CA ASN A 205 -2.64 -15.57 -7.51
C ASN A 205 -3.39 -14.33 -6.98
N GLY A 206 -2.80 -13.14 -7.19
CA GLY A 206 -3.48 -11.89 -6.90
C GLY A 206 -4.52 -11.57 -7.98
N LYS A 207 -5.73 -11.18 -7.59
CA LYS A 207 -6.80 -10.70 -8.48
C LYS A 207 -7.38 -9.41 -7.94
N ILE A 208 -7.50 -8.42 -8.81
CA ILE A 208 -8.18 -7.16 -8.52
C ILE A 208 -9.27 -6.97 -9.56
N LEU A 209 -10.47 -6.68 -9.11
CA LEU A 209 -11.61 -6.31 -9.93
C LEU A 209 -12.11 -4.94 -9.46
N LEU A 210 -12.03 -3.93 -10.32
CA LEU A 210 -12.45 -2.57 -10.03
C LEU A 210 -13.45 -2.08 -11.10
N PRO A 211 -14.75 -2.28 -10.92
CA PRO A 211 -15.75 -1.60 -11.72
C PRO A 211 -15.77 -0.12 -11.33
N PHE A 212 -15.79 0.76 -12.33
CA PHE A 212 -15.74 2.20 -12.12
C PHE A 212 -16.54 3.00 -13.13
N THR A 213 -16.86 4.21 -12.74
CA THR A 213 -17.34 5.28 -13.62
C THR A 213 -16.53 6.54 -13.37
N GLY A 214 -16.61 7.49 -14.27
CA GLY A 214 -15.90 8.75 -14.10
C GLY A 214 -16.14 9.72 -15.23
N TRP A 215 -15.42 10.81 -15.19
CA TRP A 215 -15.42 11.82 -16.25
C TRP A 215 -14.07 12.54 -16.29
N ILE A 216 -13.74 13.05 -17.47
CA ILE A 216 -12.52 13.81 -17.75
C ILE A 216 -12.88 15.07 -18.52
N THR A 217 -12.34 16.22 -18.11
CA THR A 217 -12.31 17.47 -18.86
C THR A 217 -10.86 17.84 -19.19
N ASN A 218 -10.65 18.95 -19.88
CA ASN A 218 -9.30 19.48 -20.19
C ASN A 218 -8.45 19.79 -18.96
N ASN A 219 -9.07 20.03 -17.80
CA ASN A 219 -8.36 20.47 -16.60
C ASN A 219 -8.65 19.66 -15.35
N ARG A 220 -9.57 18.69 -15.39
CA ARG A 220 -9.98 17.90 -14.20
C ARG A 220 -10.47 16.52 -14.58
N PHE A 221 -10.38 15.59 -13.65
CA PHE A 221 -11.03 14.28 -13.73
C PHE A 221 -11.58 13.84 -12.38
N GLU A 222 -12.56 12.95 -12.44
CA GLU A 222 -13.08 12.22 -11.29
C GLU A 222 -13.39 10.78 -11.69
N PHE A 223 -13.00 9.83 -10.83
CA PHE A 223 -13.33 8.41 -10.94
C PHE A 223 -13.87 7.89 -9.61
N THR A 224 -14.86 7.04 -9.68
CA THR A 224 -15.44 6.34 -8.51
C THR A 224 -15.79 4.91 -8.88
N ASN A 225 -15.81 4.00 -7.91
CA ASN A 225 -16.31 2.67 -8.19
C ASN A 225 -17.82 2.69 -8.47
N SER A 226 -18.27 1.89 -9.43
CA SER A 226 -19.67 1.79 -9.87
C SER A 226 -20.35 0.48 -9.48
N GLY A 227 -19.66 -0.38 -8.72
CA GLY A 227 -20.15 -1.70 -8.34
C GLY A 227 -19.24 -2.36 -7.29
N ASN A 228 -19.33 -3.66 -7.16
CA ASN A 228 -18.54 -4.43 -6.20
C ASN A 228 -17.10 -4.57 -6.67
N ALA A 229 -16.24 -3.70 -6.16
CA ALA A 229 -14.80 -3.84 -6.34
C ALA A 229 -14.23 -4.80 -5.29
N SER A 230 -13.28 -5.63 -5.70
CA SER A 230 -12.69 -6.65 -4.84
C SER A 230 -11.19 -6.79 -5.06
N VAL A 231 -10.50 -7.20 -4.01
CA VAL A 231 -9.10 -7.61 -4.03
C VAL A 231 -8.96 -8.96 -3.34
N THR A 232 -8.32 -9.89 -4.02
CA THR A 232 -7.97 -11.21 -3.50
C THR A 232 -6.50 -11.47 -3.77
N ILE A 233 -5.77 -11.93 -2.75
CA ILE A 233 -4.37 -12.36 -2.87
C ILE A 233 -4.24 -13.64 -2.07
N GLU A 234 -3.80 -14.73 -2.70
CA GLU A 234 -3.58 -15.99 -2.02
C GLU A 234 -2.28 -15.96 -1.21
N LYS A 235 -1.23 -15.41 -1.80
CA LYS A 235 0.06 -15.26 -1.14
C LYS A 235 0.81 -14.07 -1.72
N ALA A 236 1.52 -13.34 -0.88
CA ALA A 236 2.43 -12.28 -1.30
C ALA A 236 3.68 -12.28 -0.41
N ASN A 237 4.85 -12.35 -1.03
CA ASN A 237 6.14 -12.19 -0.38
C ASN A 237 6.65 -10.78 -0.72
N LEU A 238 6.28 -9.77 0.08
CA LEU A 238 6.62 -8.37 -0.20
C LEU A 238 8.07 -8.04 0.17
N SER A 239 8.63 -8.78 1.12
CA SER A 239 10.03 -8.71 1.54
C SER A 239 10.38 -9.99 2.32
N ASP A 240 11.66 -10.17 2.64
CA ASP A 240 12.11 -11.27 3.51
C ASP A 240 11.37 -11.30 4.86
N ASP A 241 10.91 -10.13 5.32
CA ASP A 241 10.23 -9.96 6.61
C ASP A 241 8.69 -9.91 6.50
N SER A 242 8.11 -9.90 5.30
CA SER A 242 6.66 -9.68 5.14
C SER A 242 6.06 -10.67 4.16
N ILE A 243 5.26 -11.59 4.66
CA ILE A 243 4.51 -12.57 3.88
C ILE A 243 3.03 -12.42 4.20
N PHE A 244 2.21 -12.24 3.17
CA PHE A 244 0.76 -12.40 3.29
C PHE A 244 0.38 -13.78 2.78
N SER A 245 -0.35 -14.53 3.58
CA SER A 245 -0.80 -15.86 3.20
C SER A 245 -2.23 -15.88 2.66
N GLN A 246 -2.99 -14.86 2.95
CA GLN A 246 -4.34 -14.68 2.42
C GLN A 246 -4.82 -13.25 2.64
N LEU A 247 -5.35 -12.63 1.59
CA LEU A 247 -6.08 -11.37 1.67
C LEU A 247 -7.34 -11.47 0.83
N ASN A 248 -8.48 -11.16 1.42
CA ASN A 248 -9.77 -11.04 0.73
C ASN A 248 -10.49 -9.80 1.25
N GLY A 249 -10.90 -8.92 0.35
CA GLY A 249 -11.57 -7.69 0.74
C GLY A 249 -12.41 -7.08 -0.37
N ALA A 250 -13.38 -6.28 0.05
CA ALA A 250 -14.13 -5.38 -0.83
C ALA A 250 -13.51 -3.99 -0.79
N LEU A 251 -13.46 -3.34 -1.94
CA LEU A 251 -12.86 -2.01 -2.11
C LEU A 251 -13.90 -1.01 -2.61
N THR A 252 -13.90 0.18 -2.02
CA THR A 252 -14.56 1.35 -2.62
C THR A 252 -13.54 2.46 -2.75
N PHE A 253 -13.65 3.27 -3.80
CA PHE A 253 -12.74 4.38 -4.01
C PHE A 253 -13.43 5.55 -4.72
N LYS A 254 -12.90 6.73 -4.48
CA LYS A 254 -13.16 7.94 -5.25
C LYS A 254 -11.85 8.71 -5.37
N VAL A 255 -11.52 9.15 -6.59
CA VAL A 255 -10.34 9.96 -6.84
C VAL A 255 -10.70 11.09 -7.78
N GLN A 256 -10.21 12.27 -7.48
CA GLN A 256 -10.32 13.45 -8.33
C GLN A 256 -9.04 14.28 -8.29
N SER A 257 -8.71 14.91 -9.40
CA SER A 257 -7.56 15.81 -9.50
C SER A 257 -7.73 16.78 -10.64
N HIS A 258 -6.82 17.74 -10.71
CA HIS A 258 -6.64 18.60 -11.87
C HIS A 258 -5.66 17.96 -12.87
N ILE A 259 -5.69 18.42 -14.10
CA ILE A 259 -4.75 18.08 -15.16
C ILE A 259 -3.93 19.36 -15.47
N PRO A 260 -2.60 19.35 -15.44
CA PRO A 260 -1.72 18.23 -15.10
C PRO A 260 -1.87 17.81 -13.62
N VAL A 261 -1.58 16.53 -13.35
CA VAL A 261 -1.72 15.97 -12.00
C VAL A 261 -0.62 16.52 -11.09
N GLU A 262 -1.04 17.20 -10.04
CA GLU A 262 -0.13 17.70 -9.00
C GLU A 262 -0.48 17.08 -7.64
N PRO A 263 0.49 16.57 -6.88
CA PRO A 263 0.23 15.93 -5.58
C PRO A 263 -0.60 16.77 -4.59
N LYS A 264 -0.49 18.11 -4.66
CA LYS A 264 -1.27 19.03 -3.79
C LYS A 264 -2.75 19.10 -4.17
N ARG A 265 -3.11 18.72 -5.40
CA ARG A 265 -4.47 18.81 -5.96
C ARG A 265 -5.18 17.46 -6.01
N ILE A 266 -4.52 16.38 -5.63
CA ILE A 266 -5.14 15.05 -5.55
C ILE A 266 -6.03 15.00 -4.33
N LEU A 267 -7.30 14.65 -4.55
CA LEU A 267 -8.25 14.28 -3.53
C LEU A 267 -8.66 12.84 -3.78
N ALA A 268 -8.39 11.96 -2.85
CA ALA A 268 -8.76 10.56 -3.00
C ALA A 268 -9.25 9.99 -1.68
N THR A 269 -10.27 9.17 -1.76
CA THR A 269 -10.75 8.35 -0.65
C THR A 269 -10.81 6.91 -1.09
N ALA A 270 -10.42 6.00 -0.23
CA ALA A 270 -10.58 4.58 -0.45
C ALA A 270 -10.99 3.91 0.87
N LYS A 271 -11.81 2.89 0.76
CA LYS A 271 -12.19 2.02 1.89
C LYS A 271 -11.97 0.58 1.47
N LEU A 272 -11.13 -0.11 2.23
CA LEU A 272 -10.94 -1.55 2.13
C LEU A 272 -11.68 -2.20 3.29
N THR A 273 -12.66 -3.03 3.00
CA THR A 273 -13.32 -3.91 3.97
C THR A 273 -12.62 -5.26 3.90
N LEU A 274 -11.84 -5.59 4.93
CA LEU A 274 -11.17 -6.88 5.05
C LEU A 274 -12.16 -7.93 5.52
N ASN A 275 -12.44 -8.92 4.69
CA ASN A 275 -13.25 -10.08 5.05
C ASN A 275 -12.39 -11.15 5.71
N LYS A 276 -11.12 -11.26 5.26
CA LYS A 276 -10.12 -12.14 5.84
C LYS A 276 -8.72 -11.69 5.44
N PHE A 277 -7.83 -11.64 6.42
CA PHE A 277 -6.41 -11.41 6.20
C PHE A 277 -5.59 -12.29 7.14
N ASN A 278 -4.62 -13.00 6.58
CA ASN A 278 -3.59 -13.71 7.31
C ASN A 278 -2.22 -13.25 6.80
N GLY A 279 -1.24 -13.16 7.68
CA GLY A 279 0.09 -12.72 7.28
C GLY A 279 1.15 -12.93 8.33
N ILE A 280 2.39 -12.76 7.90
CA ILE A 280 3.57 -12.81 8.76
C ILE A 280 4.32 -11.50 8.54
N TYR A 281 4.63 -10.82 9.63
CA TYR A 281 5.51 -9.66 9.62
C TYR A 281 6.64 -9.88 10.62
N LYS A 282 7.86 -9.90 10.13
CA LYS A 282 9.03 -10.34 10.88
C LYS A 282 8.77 -11.72 11.52
N ASN A 283 8.82 -11.80 12.84
CA ASN A 283 8.57 -13.02 13.59
C ASN A 283 7.15 -13.09 14.18
N SER A 284 6.24 -12.26 13.72
CA SER A 284 4.85 -12.22 14.20
C SER A 284 3.90 -12.78 13.16
N GLU A 285 3.04 -13.70 13.54
CA GLU A 285 1.98 -14.25 12.71
C GLU A 285 0.64 -13.60 13.04
N ILE A 286 -0.08 -13.15 12.02
CA ILE A 286 -1.41 -12.53 12.14
C ILE A 286 -2.42 -13.51 11.55
N LYS A 287 -3.43 -13.89 12.33
CA LYS A 287 -4.49 -14.80 11.91
C LYS A 287 -5.85 -14.13 11.93
N SER A 288 -6.60 -14.29 10.84
CA SER A 288 -8.00 -13.90 10.70
C SER A 288 -8.27 -12.43 11.10
N ALA A 289 -7.56 -11.49 10.47
CA ALA A 289 -7.89 -10.09 10.62
C ALA A 289 -9.10 -9.72 9.74
N THR A 290 -10.06 -9.01 10.33
CA THR A 290 -11.29 -8.51 9.70
C THR A 290 -11.55 -7.07 10.12
N GLY A 291 -12.15 -6.26 9.24
CA GLY A 291 -12.47 -4.87 9.59
C GLY A 291 -12.41 -3.91 8.43
N ASN A 292 -12.33 -2.63 8.73
CA ASN A 292 -12.30 -1.56 7.74
C ASN A 292 -11.02 -0.74 7.85
N ILE A 293 -10.42 -0.47 6.71
CA ILE A 293 -9.29 0.44 6.55
C ILE A 293 -9.73 1.52 5.57
N ASN A 294 -9.72 2.78 5.99
CA ASN A 294 -10.02 3.92 5.15
C ASN A 294 -8.73 4.69 4.87
N VAL A 295 -8.59 5.16 3.65
CA VAL A 295 -7.47 6.01 3.23
C VAL A 295 -8.05 7.29 2.66
N ASP A 296 -7.60 8.42 3.18
CA ASP A 296 -7.94 9.76 2.70
C ASP A 296 -6.67 10.48 2.27
N ILE A 297 -6.68 11.02 1.07
CA ILE A 297 -5.60 11.81 0.49
C ILE A 297 -6.08 13.22 0.22
N LYS A 298 -5.44 14.20 0.83
CA LYS A 298 -5.75 15.61 0.66
C LYS A 298 -4.54 16.49 1.00
N ASN A 299 -4.28 17.55 0.21
CA ASN A 299 -3.26 18.56 0.51
C ASN A 299 -1.85 17.99 0.80
N LYS A 300 -1.37 17.07 -0.04
CA LYS A 300 -0.08 16.36 0.12
C LYS A 300 0.02 15.52 1.40
N GLN A 301 -1.09 15.25 2.06
CA GLN A 301 -1.16 14.38 3.23
C GLN A 301 -2.01 13.17 2.91
N PHE A 302 -1.70 12.07 3.57
CA PHE A 302 -2.56 10.91 3.63
C PHE A 302 -2.93 10.60 5.08
N THR A 303 -4.16 10.15 5.25
CA THR A 303 -4.64 9.62 6.53
C THR A 303 -5.13 8.20 6.29
N VAL A 304 -4.53 7.25 6.99
CA VAL A 304 -5.04 5.88 7.07
C VAL A 304 -5.79 5.77 8.38
N SER A 305 -7.07 5.45 8.33
CA SER A 305 -7.89 5.25 9.53
C SER A 305 -8.44 3.83 9.57
N VAL A 306 -8.47 3.29 10.76
CA VAL A 306 -8.96 1.96 11.08
C VAL A 306 -10.08 2.13 12.10
N PRO A 307 -11.34 2.33 11.66
CA PRO A 307 -12.46 2.50 12.59
C PRO A 307 -12.67 1.27 13.48
N THR A 308 -12.54 0.10 12.88
CA THR A 308 -12.61 -1.19 13.57
C THR A 308 -11.72 -2.20 12.84
N LEU A 309 -10.80 -2.83 13.56
CA LEU A 309 -10.02 -3.97 13.11
C LEU A 309 -10.02 -5.00 14.23
N ASN A 310 -10.51 -6.18 13.92
CA ASN A 310 -10.51 -7.32 14.82
C ASN A 310 -9.54 -8.37 14.26
N ILE A 311 -8.63 -8.85 15.10
CA ILE A 311 -7.67 -9.89 14.73
C ILE A 311 -7.87 -11.02 15.73
N GLN A 312 -8.09 -12.23 15.23
CA GLN A 312 -8.31 -13.39 16.08
C GLN A 312 -7.08 -13.68 16.95
N GLU A 313 -5.89 -13.63 16.33
CA GLU A 313 -4.62 -13.92 17.00
C GLU A 313 -3.46 -13.18 16.35
N ILE A 314 -2.56 -12.63 17.18
CA ILE A 314 -1.21 -12.23 16.80
C ILE A 314 -0.25 -13.07 17.64
N ASN A 315 0.52 -13.94 17.01
CA ASN A 315 1.50 -14.79 17.69
C ASN A 315 2.92 -14.26 17.46
N MET A 316 3.59 -13.91 18.54
CA MET A 316 4.99 -13.42 18.57
C MET A 316 5.90 -14.34 19.41
N GLY A 317 5.51 -15.60 19.64
CA GLY A 317 6.02 -16.52 20.64
C GLY A 317 5.07 -16.59 21.83
N ILE A 318 4.33 -15.53 22.08
CA ILE A 318 3.20 -15.46 23.00
C ILE A 318 2.00 -15.00 22.18
N ALA A 319 0.88 -15.70 22.30
CA ALA A 319 -0.34 -15.41 21.56
C ALA A 319 -1.14 -14.26 22.19
N LEU A 320 -1.33 -13.17 21.45
CA LEU A 320 -2.30 -12.13 21.73
C LEU A 320 -3.59 -12.49 21.02
N GLN A 321 -4.66 -12.75 21.77
CA GLN A 321 -5.95 -13.17 21.23
C GLN A 321 -6.97 -12.02 21.23
N GLN A 322 -7.99 -12.13 20.37
CA GLN A 322 -9.09 -11.16 20.29
C GLN A 322 -8.63 -9.71 20.23
N VAL A 323 -7.59 -9.45 19.44
CA VAL A 323 -7.02 -8.12 19.30
C VAL A 323 -8.02 -7.19 18.65
N LYS A 324 -8.26 -6.04 19.27
CA LYS A 324 -9.20 -5.00 18.77
C LYS A 324 -8.45 -3.68 18.66
N LEU A 325 -8.42 -3.14 17.44
CA LEU A 325 -7.73 -1.89 17.14
C LEU A 325 -8.72 -0.88 16.53
N SER A 326 -8.60 0.38 16.94
CA SER A 326 -9.19 1.51 16.25
C SER A 326 -8.32 2.75 16.40
N GLY A 327 -8.11 3.46 15.29
CA GLY A 327 -7.22 4.62 15.30
C GLY A 327 -6.98 5.17 13.90
N SER A 328 -6.01 6.08 13.80
CA SER A 328 -5.60 6.66 12.52
C SER A 328 -4.12 7.01 12.53
N TYR A 329 -3.55 7.05 11.33
CA TYR A 329 -2.22 7.55 11.05
C TYR A 329 -2.29 8.62 9.98
N THR A 330 -1.77 9.82 10.25
CA THR A 330 -1.71 10.93 9.30
C THR A 330 -0.27 11.35 9.09
N ALA A 331 0.16 11.43 7.83
CA ALA A 331 1.49 11.89 7.47
C ALA A 331 1.48 12.64 6.14
N SER A 332 2.55 13.41 5.88
CA SER A 332 2.82 13.98 4.57
C SER A 332 3.49 12.95 3.65
N PHE A 333 3.21 13.00 2.35
CA PHE A 333 3.90 12.17 1.36
C PHE A 333 5.43 12.35 1.37
N ASN A 334 5.90 13.55 1.64
CA ASN A 334 7.34 13.83 1.69
C ASN A 334 8.03 13.27 2.93
N ARG A 335 7.28 12.95 3.99
CA ARG A 335 7.79 12.43 5.26
C ARG A 335 6.85 11.37 5.83
N PRO A 336 6.67 10.25 5.13
CA PRO A 336 5.68 9.24 5.51
C PRO A 336 5.96 8.57 6.86
N SER A 337 7.22 8.49 7.29
CA SER A 337 7.63 7.92 8.59
C SER A 337 7.51 8.88 9.78
N LYS A 338 7.22 10.18 9.55
CA LYS A 338 7.16 11.22 10.60
C LYS A 338 5.74 11.71 10.85
N GLY A 339 4.77 10.82 10.75
CA GLY A 339 3.37 11.13 10.95
C GLY A 339 2.93 11.13 12.42
N THR A 340 1.63 11.27 12.58
CA THR A 340 0.95 11.21 13.87
C THR A 340 0.03 10.00 13.91
N ILE A 341 0.18 9.17 14.94
CA ILE A 341 -0.73 8.07 15.28
C ILE A 341 -1.70 8.56 16.34
N ILE A 342 -2.99 8.28 16.16
CA ILE A 342 -4.02 8.46 17.18
C ILE A 342 -4.71 7.12 17.34
N TRP A 343 -4.80 6.60 18.55
CA TRP A 343 -5.56 5.39 18.83
C TRP A 343 -6.66 5.67 19.85
N LYS A 344 -7.84 5.13 19.58
CA LYS A 344 -9.01 5.17 20.47
C LYS A 344 -9.15 3.87 21.24
N LYS A 345 -8.73 2.77 20.62
CA LYS A 345 -8.78 1.42 21.17
C LYS A 345 -7.59 0.61 20.67
N ALA A 346 -6.87 -0.02 21.57
CA ALA A 346 -5.85 -1.01 21.27
C ALA A 346 -5.79 -1.97 22.45
N GLN A 347 -6.40 -3.14 22.30
CA GLN A 347 -6.53 -4.13 23.37
C GLN A 347 -6.38 -5.55 22.83
N ALA A 348 -5.91 -6.46 23.68
CA ALA A 348 -5.84 -7.89 23.40
C ALA A 348 -6.06 -8.69 24.67
N ALA A 349 -6.50 -9.94 24.53
CA ALA A 349 -6.50 -10.93 25.59
C ALA A 349 -5.13 -11.66 25.60
N ILE A 350 -4.62 -11.91 26.78
CA ILE A 350 -3.36 -12.62 27.01
C ILE A 350 -3.38 -13.25 28.42
N PHE A 351 -2.91 -14.50 28.56
CA PHE A 351 -2.82 -15.20 29.84
C PHE A 351 -4.11 -15.11 30.66
N SER A 352 -5.25 -15.41 30.04
CA SER A 352 -6.60 -15.30 30.60
C SER A 352 -6.97 -13.93 31.20
N GLY A 353 -6.15 -12.94 31.00
CA GLY A 353 -6.39 -11.53 31.29
C GLY A 353 -6.43 -10.68 30.03
N SER A 354 -6.16 -9.39 30.17
CA SER A 354 -6.12 -8.45 29.04
C SER A 354 -5.03 -7.40 29.17
N ILE A 355 -4.56 -6.94 28.00
CA ILE A 355 -3.68 -5.77 27.89
C ILE A 355 -4.37 -4.71 27.04
N PHE A 356 -4.15 -3.44 27.35
CA PHE A 356 -4.65 -2.35 26.54
C PHE A 356 -3.82 -1.08 26.67
N LEU A 357 -3.76 -0.31 25.58
CA LEU A 357 -3.23 1.05 25.61
C LEU A 357 -4.36 2.02 25.98
N GLU A 358 -4.10 2.90 26.91
CA GLU A 358 -4.98 4.05 27.13
C GLU A 358 -5.07 4.88 25.85
N ALA A 359 -6.26 5.38 25.51
CA ALA A 359 -6.46 6.20 24.31
C ALA A 359 -5.44 7.34 24.27
N GLY A 360 -4.82 7.54 23.10
CA GLY A 360 -3.69 8.44 23.05
C GLY A 360 -3.32 8.90 21.65
N LYS A 361 -2.27 9.71 21.62
CA LYS A 361 -1.68 10.29 20.42
C LYS A 361 -0.15 10.22 20.51
N LEU A 362 0.47 9.84 19.42
CA LEU A 362 1.92 9.76 19.27
C LEU A 362 2.37 10.48 18.01
N ASN A 363 3.21 11.50 18.14
CA ASN A 363 3.81 12.20 17.01
C ASN A 363 5.23 11.68 16.75
N LEU A 364 5.40 10.89 15.69
CA LEU A 364 6.69 10.28 15.34
C LEU A 364 7.78 11.30 14.93
N ALA A 365 7.40 12.55 14.64
CA ALA A 365 8.37 13.62 14.38
C ALA A 365 8.91 14.28 15.67
N LYS A 366 8.27 14.02 16.81
CA LYS A 366 8.58 14.67 18.11
C LYS A 366 8.87 13.64 19.20
N LEU A 367 9.68 12.64 18.89
CA LEU A 367 10.14 11.66 19.89
C LEU A 367 11.30 12.24 20.72
N PRO A 368 11.48 11.85 22.00
CA PRO A 368 10.73 10.78 22.70
C PRO A 368 9.33 11.21 23.17
N GLN A 369 8.39 10.26 23.22
CA GLN A 369 7.06 10.43 23.79
C GLN A 369 6.65 9.20 24.60
N GLN A 370 5.78 9.43 25.58
CA GLN A 370 5.33 8.39 26.51
C GLN A 370 3.85 8.08 26.35
N PHE A 371 3.49 6.81 26.53
CA PHE A 371 2.14 6.31 26.63
C PHE A 371 2.06 5.13 27.59
N ASN A 372 0.87 4.80 28.07
CA ASN A 372 0.67 3.79 29.10
C ASN A 372 0.10 2.51 28.52
N LEU A 373 0.74 1.39 28.83
CA LEU A 373 0.20 0.04 28.66
C LEU A 373 -0.33 -0.44 30.02
N ARG A 374 -1.58 -0.87 30.04
CA ARG A 374 -2.19 -1.49 31.22
C ARG A 374 -2.34 -2.98 31.03
N LEU A 375 -2.07 -3.69 32.11
CA LEU A 375 -2.35 -5.11 32.27
C LEU A 375 -3.52 -5.24 33.24
N LYS A 376 -4.43 -6.16 32.97
CA LYS A 376 -5.59 -6.40 33.84
C LYS A 376 -5.86 -7.89 33.96
N GLN A 377 -5.87 -8.39 35.20
CA GLN A 377 -6.21 -9.76 35.56
C GLN A 377 -5.35 -10.82 34.84
N ILE A 378 -4.06 -10.53 34.63
CA ILE A 378 -3.13 -11.48 34.00
C ILE A 378 -2.87 -12.63 34.95
N GLN A 379 -3.18 -13.86 34.56
CA GLN A 379 -3.08 -15.03 35.43
C GLN A 379 -1.65 -15.55 35.50
N LEU A 380 -1.11 -15.66 36.72
CA LEU A 380 0.23 -16.20 36.97
C LEU A 380 0.40 -17.62 36.47
N LYS A 381 -0.62 -18.47 36.69
CA LYS A 381 -0.60 -19.86 36.22
C LYS A 381 -0.35 -19.98 34.71
N ASP A 382 -0.93 -19.06 33.91
CA ASP A 382 -0.78 -19.09 32.44
C ASP A 382 0.58 -18.54 32.01
N ILE A 383 1.14 -17.57 32.76
CA ILE A 383 2.51 -17.10 32.55
C ILE A 383 3.50 -18.26 32.81
N PHE A 384 3.37 -18.96 33.94
CA PHE A 384 4.27 -20.05 34.29
C PHE A 384 4.13 -21.25 33.37
N ALA A 385 2.91 -21.54 32.89
CA ALA A 385 2.68 -22.59 31.88
C ALA A 385 3.35 -22.26 30.53
N ALA A 386 3.46 -20.99 30.17
CA ALA A 386 4.15 -20.56 28.96
C ALA A 386 5.67 -20.42 29.13
N TYR A 387 6.14 -20.18 30.35
CA TYR A 387 7.57 -19.98 30.65
C TYR A 387 8.28 -21.34 30.91
N PRO A 388 9.32 -21.67 30.14
CA PRO A 388 9.95 -22.99 30.20
C PRO A 388 10.92 -23.14 31.39
N ALA A 389 10.44 -22.89 32.60
CA ALA A 389 11.26 -23.03 33.82
C ALA A 389 10.83 -24.26 34.64
N GLU A 390 11.80 -25.13 34.96
CA GLU A 390 11.59 -26.32 35.77
C GLU A 390 11.10 -25.95 37.19
N GLY A 391 10.00 -26.54 37.60
CA GLY A 391 9.48 -26.44 38.96
C GLY A 391 8.93 -25.07 39.36
N LEU A 392 8.60 -24.21 38.39
CA LEU A 392 7.93 -22.93 38.61
C LEU A 392 6.43 -23.09 38.44
N ALA A 393 5.65 -22.81 39.48
CA ALA A 393 4.19 -22.80 39.46
C ALA A 393 3.65 -21.69 40.39
N GLY A 394 2.39 -21.35 40.22
CA GLY A 394 1.70 -20.39 41.08
C GLY A 394 0.33 -19.99 40.57
N GLU A 395 -0.43 -19.38 41.46
CA GLU A 395 -1.76 -18.84 41.17
C GLU A 395 -1.88 -17.41 41.67
N GLY A 396 -2.79 -16.68 41.05
CA GLY A 396 -3.10 -15.29 41.32
C GLY A 396 -3.20 -14.49 40.07
N ALA A 397 -3.77 -13.28 40.18
CA ALA A 397 -3.96 -12.37 39.07
C ALA A 397 -3.17 -11.07 39.28
N ILE A 398 -2.52 -10.62 38.24
CA ILE A 398 -1.69 -9.40 38.25
C ILE A 398 -2.41 -8.31 37.44
N ASP A 399 -2.50 -7.13 38.04
CA ASP A 399 -2.74 -5.86 37.36
C ASP A 399 -1.42 -5.09 37.22
N GLY A 400 -1.32 -4.23 36.20
CA GLY A 400 -0.10 -3.47 35.98
C GLY A 400 -0.28 -2.19 35.17
N LEU A 401 0.67 -1.29 35.36
CA LEU A 401 0.82 -0.06 34.59
C LEU A 401 2.27 0.06 34.12
N LEU A 402 2.46 0.00 32.80
CA LEU A 402 3.77 0.09 32.18
C LEU A 402 3.86 1.38 31.35
N PRO A 403 4.55 2.43 31.84
CA PRO A 403 4.79 3.66 31.11
C PRO A 403 5.86 3.41 30.03
N ILE A 404 5.43 3.36 28.78
CA ILE A 404 6.31 3.10 27.63
C ILE A 404 6.77 4.43 27.05
N THR A 405 8.08 4.66 27.00
CA THR A 405 8.71 5.77 26.28
C THR A 405 9.22 5.25 24.94
N LEU A 406 8.75 5.84 23.84
CA LEU A 406 9.22 5.51 22.51
C LEU A 406 10.35 6.46 22.10
N LEU A 407 11.50 5.89 21.73
CA LEU A 407 12.67 6.61 21.23
C LEU A 407 12.81 6.41 19.72
N SER A 408 13.39 7.38 19.03
CA SER A 408 13.86 7.21 17.64
C SER A 408 15.36 6.96 17.63
N VAL A 409 15.77 5.95 16.86
CA VAL A 409 17.18 5.65 16.62
C VAL A 409 17.43 5.72 15.12
N ASN A 410 18.32 6.63 14.71
CA ASN A 410 18.74 6.74 13.32
C ASN A 410 19.73 5.62 13.01
N LYS A 411 19.41 4.76 12.06
CA LYS A 411 20.31 3.77 11.47
C LYS A 411 20.63 4.15 10.02
N LYS A 412 21.70 3.60 9.47
CA LYS A 412 22.06 3.80 8.03
C LYS A 412 20.92 3.44 7.08
N GLU A 413 20.06 2.51 7.48
CA GLU A 413 18.93 2.00 6.70
C GLU A 413 17.59 2.70 6.98
N GLY A 414 17.57 3.74 7.83
CA GLY A 414 16.35 4.49 8.19
C GLY A 414 16.17 4.70 9.69
N VAL A 415 14.98 5.18 10.06
CA VAL A 415 14.61 5.43 11.46
C VAL A 415 13.97 4.17 12.04
N THR A 416 14.54 3.66 13.13
CA THR A 416 13.95 2.60 13.95
C THR A 416 13.42 3.17 15.26
N PHE A 417 12.41 2.52 15.82
CA PHE A 417 11.80 2.92 17.09
C PHE A 417 12.15 1.91 18.18
N LYS A 418 12.58 2.41 19.34
CA LYS A 418 12.90 1.59 20.51
C LYS A 418 11.97 1.94 21.66
N PRO A 419 11.20 0.99 22.22
CA PRO A 419 10.46 1.17 23.45
C PRO A 419 11.40 1.06 24.67
N ILE A 420 11.16 1.86 25.69
CA ILE A 420 11.77 1.78 27.01
C ILE A 420 10.66 1.85 28.04
N ILE A 421 10.74 1.01 29.07
CA ILE A 421 9.88 1.09 30.26
C ILE A 421 10.78 1.44 31.44
N LYS A 422 10.38 2.43 32.24
CA LYS A 422 11.00 2.79 33.49
C LYS A 422 9.96 2.85 34.59
N LYS A 423 10.23 2.15 35.69
CA LYS A 423 9.36 2.13 36.88
C LYS A 423 7.93 1.70 36.56
N GLY A 424 7.78 0.71 35.66
CA GLY A 424 6.51 0.02 35.48
C GLY A 424 6.08 -0.61 36.80
N GLN A 425 4.79 -0.70 37.06
CA GLN A 425 4.26 -1.21 38.32
C GLN A 425 3.39 -2.44 38.05
N LEU A 426 3.55 -3.45 38.87
CA LEU A 426 2.74 -4.65 38.91
C LEU A 426 2.22 -4.83 40.34
N THR A 427 0.99 -5.30 40.48
CA THR A 427 0.44 -5.66 41.80
C THR A 427 -0.53 -6.82 41.64
N THR A 428 -0.57 -7.71 42.60
CA THR A 428 -1.59 -8.76 42.64
C THR A 428 -2.91 -8.22 43.20
N THR A 429 -4.01 -8.66 42.59
CA THR A 429 -5.36 -8.28 43.00
C THR A 429 -5.89 -9.11 44.16
N ASN A 430 -5.38 -10.34 44.29
CA ASN A 430 -5.79 -11.32 45.29
C ASN A 430 -4.57 -12.04 45.88
N GLN A 431 -4.76 -12.68 47.01
CA GLN A 431 -3.80 -13.64 47.58
C GLN A 431 -3.66 -14.83 46.66
N GLY A 432 -2.52 -15.50 46.68
CA GLY A 432 -2.24 -16.66 45.88
C GLY A 432 -1.01 -17.42 46.43
N TYR A 433 -0.49 -18.30 45.61
CA TYR A 433 0.72 -19.02 45.95
C TYR A 433 1.76 -18.94 44.83
N LEU A 434 3.02 -19.11 45.21
CA LEU A 434 4.16 -19.31 44.34
C LEU A 434 4.89 -20.57 44.78
N GLN A 435 5.31 -21.36 43.81
CA GLN A 435 6.10 -22.55 44.01
C GLN A 435 7.31 -22.49 43.10
N PHE A 436 8.48 -22.70 43.67
CA PHE A 436 9.71 -22.84 42.90
C PHE A 436 10.59 -23.95 43.48
N GLU A 437 10.74 -25.02 42.73
CA GLU A 437 11.54 -26.17 43.13
C GLU A 437 12.24 -26.77 41.91
N ASN A 438 13.55 -26.51 41.81
CA ASN A 438 14.35 -27.13 40.75
C ASN A 438 15.60 -27.85 41.33
N SER A 439 16.20 -28.67 40.49
CA SER A 439 17.37 -29.49 40.84
C SER A 439 18.59 -28.65 41.25
N ALA A 440 18.82 -27.50 40.62
CA ALA A 440 19.92 -26.60 40.91
C ALA A 440 19.77 -25.99 42.32
N LEU A 441 18.55 -25.51 42.65
CA LEU A 441 18.26 -24.92 43.95
C LEU A 441 18.35 -25.95 45.08
N LYS A 442 17.86 -27.19 44.87
CA LYS A 442 18.01 -28.31 45.80
C LYS A 442 19.49 -28.62 46.10
N ASN A 443 20.32 -28.63 45.06
CA ASN A 443 21.75 -28.90 45.22
C ASN A 443 22.48 -27.76 45.98
N TYR A 444 22.11 -26.50 45.68
CA TYR A 444 22.68 -25.34 46.38
C TYR A 444 22.27 -25.31 47.86
N ALA A 445 21.05 -25.67 48.19
CA ALA A 445 20.53 -25.78 49.57
C ALA A 445 21.24 -26.85 50.42
N LYS A 446 21.74 -27.94 49.80
CA LYS A 446 22.51 -28.98 50.51
C LYS A 446 23.83 -28.46 51.07
N SER A 447 24.47 -27.49 50.45
CA SER A 447 25.74 -26.92 50.85
C SER A 447 25.63 -25.63 51.66
N ASN A 448 24.41 -25.06 51.79
CA ASN A 448 24.20 -23.78 52.48
C ASN A 448 22.94 -23.83 53.36
N PRO A 449 23.08 -23.89 54.70
CA PRO A 449 21.96 -23.99 55.63
C PRO A 449 20.94 -22.84 55.54
N ASN A 450 21.42 -21.61 55.31
CA ASN A 450 20.54 -20.43 55.14
C ASN A 450 19.70 -20.54 53.87
N MET A 451 20.27 -21.08 52.81
CA MET A 451 19.58 -21.31 51.54
C MET A 451 18.60 -22.48 51.64
N LYS A 452 18.83 -23.45 52.54
CA LYS A 452 17.87 -24.52 52.78
C LYS A 452 16.55 -23.97 53.31
N ILE A 453 16.58 -23.09 54.31
CA ILE A 453 15.36 -22.46 54.85
C ILE A 453 14.62 -21.69 53.75
N LEU A 454 15.33 -20.87 52.96
CA LEU A 454 14.72 -20.15 51.85
C LEU A 454 14.11 -21.09 50.79
N THR A 455 14.82 -22.17 50.46
CA THR A 455 14.33 -23.20 49.53
C THR A 455 13.07 -23.87 50.03
N ASP A 456 13.02 -24.19 51.31
CA ASP A 456 11.85 -24.82 51.94
C ASP A 456 10.66 -23.84 51.99
N ILE A 457 10.90 -22.55 52.22
CA ILE A 457 9.86 -21.50 52.16
C ILE A 457 9.25 -21.39 50.78
N ILE A 458 10.04 -21.33 49.71
CA ILE A 458 9.54 -21.08 48.35
C ILE A 458 8.93 -22.33 47.66
N LYS A 459 9.03 -23.52 48.28
CA LYS A 459 8.34 -24.73 47.75
C LYS A 459 6.83 -24.62 47.78
N ASN A 460 6.25 -23.87 48.72
CA ASN A 460 4.80 -23.68 48.85
C ASN A 460 4.54 -22.34 49.55
N PHE A 461 4.92 -21.25 48.89
CA PHE A 461 4.84 -19.90 49.46
C PHE A 461 3.48 -19.25 49.17
N HIS A 462 2.65 -19.10 50.18
CA HIS A 462 1.39 -18.40 50.13
C HIS A 462 1.60 -16.91 50.34
N TYR A 463 1.46 -16.12 49.27
CA TYR A 463 1.62 -14.69 49.38
C TYR A 463 0.29 -13.99 49.70
N THR A 464 0.38 -13.00 50.57
CA THR A 464 -0.72 -12.07 50.90
C THR A 464 -0.63 -10.80 50.07
N LYS A 465 0.58 -10.43 49.64
CA LYS A 465 0.85 -9.29 48.79
C LYS A 465 2.05 -9.57 47.90
N LEU A 466 1.92 -9.20 46.63
CA LEU A 466 3.01 -9.23 45.66
C LEU A 466 2.95 -7.93 44.84
N ASP A 467 3.95 -7.09 45.02
CA ASP A 467 4.20 -5.90 44.22
C ASP A 467 5.44 -6.11 43.36
N GLY A 468 5.43 -5.53 42.15
CA GLY A 468 6.56 -5.61 41.23
C GLY A 468 6.86 -4.28 40.56
N THR A 469 8.13 -4.09 40.26
CA THR A 469 8.60 -3.00 39.38
C THR A 469 9.20 -3.59 38.12
N VAL A 470 8.92 -2.95 36.98
CA VAL A 470 9.42 -3.40 35.68
C VAL A 470 10.22 -2.28 35.01
N ASP A 471 11.44 -2.58 34.66
CA ASP A 471 12.25 -1.77 33.76
C ASP A 471 12.57 -2.58 32.49
N TYR A 472 12.53 -1.95 31.32
CA TYR A 472 12.85 -2.58 30.03
C TYR A 472 13.67 -1.63 29.18
N ALA A 473 14.80 -2.09 28.72
CA ALA A 473 15.66 -1.40 27.77
C ALA A 473 16.54 -2.40 27.01
N ASP A 474 16.84 -2.13 25.75
CA ASP A 474 17.76 -2.92 24.92
C ASP A 474 17.49 -4.44 24.96
N ASP A 475 16.21 -4.79 24.81
CA ASP A 475 15.66 -6.16 24.82
C ASP A 475 15.75 -6.89 26.17
N VAL A 476 16.20 -6.24 27.21
CA VAL A 476 16.32 -6.81 28.58
C VAL A 476 15.24 -6.22 29.47
N ALA A 477 14.46 -7.09 30.09
CA ALA A 477 13.52 -6.75 31.15
C ALA A 477 14.16 -7.06 32.54
N LYS A 478 14.02 -6.12 33.46
CA LYS A 478 14.35 -6.30 34.89
C LYS A 478 13.07 -6.21 35.69
N LEU A 479 12.77 -7.26 36.43
CA LEU A 479 11.60 -7.37 37.28
C LEU A 479 12.04 -7.42 38.73
N GLY A 480 11.76 -6.38 39.50
CA GLY A 480 11.94 -6.36 40.95
C GLY A 480 10.63 -6.75 41.62
N LEU A 481 10.62 -7.81 42.40
CA LEU A 481 9.44 -8.31 43.12
C LEU A 481 9.63 -8.10 44.63
N HIS A 482 8.59 -7.57 45.27
CA HIS A 482 8.46 -7.52 46.73
C HIS A 482 7.24 -8.37 47.10
N ILE A 483 7.50 -9.49 47.81
CA ILE A 483 6.51 -10.52 48.09
C ILE A 483 6.41 -10.68 49.60
N GLN A 484 5.21 -10.54 50.14
CA GLN A 484 4.90 -10.79 51.56
C GLN A 484 4.02 -12.01 51.66
N GLY A 485 4.34 -12.92 52.59
CA GLY A 485 3.55 -14.15 52.71
C GLY A 485 4.17 -15.08 53.75
N HIS A 486 3.84 -16.36 53.65
CA HIS A 486 4.27 -17.42 54.57
C HIS A 486 4.24 -18.78 53.87
N ASN A 487 4.93 -19.75 54.49
CA ASN A 487 4.73 -21.17 54.18
C ASN A 487 4.35 -21.87 55.50
N LEU A 488 3.18 -22.49 55.54
CA LEU A 488 2.65 -23.14 56.72
C LEU A 488 3.51 -24.35 57.17
N ASP A 489 4.25 -24.95 56.26
CA ASP A 489 5.10 -26.11 56.53
C ASP A 489 6.48 -25.73 57.11
N VAL A 490 6.78 -24.43 57.22
CA VAL A 490 8.10 -23.92 57.66
C VAL A 490 7.93 -22.87 58.77
N GLU A 491 8.64 -23.03 59.91
CA GLU A 491 8.66 -22.09 61.03
C GLU A 491 7.25 -21.71 61.54
N ASP A 492 6.31 -22.67 61.57
CA ASP A 492 4.92 -22.48 62.01
C ASP A 492 4.16 -21.38 61.23
N GLY A 493 4.48 -21.22 59.95
CA GLY A 493 3.85 -20.21 59.07
C GLY A 493 4.27 -18.78 59.35
N LYS A 494 5.47 -18.57 59.91
CA LYS A 494 6.00 -17.25 60.18
C LYS A 494 6.01 -16.36 58.94
N ALA A 495 5.58 -15.10 59.08
CA ALA A 495 5.54 -14.13 57.99
C ALA A 495 6.96 -13.85 57.45
N VAL A 496 7.10 -13.89 56.14
CA VAL A 496 8.36 -13.68 55.40
C VAL A 496 8.18 -12.61 54.34
N ASN A 497 9.17 -11.74 54.22
CA ASN A 497 9.28 -10.74 53.15
C ASN A 497 10.41 -11.16 52.21
N LEU A 498 10.08 -11.40 50.93
CA LEU A 498 11.04 -11.74 49.89
C LEU A 498 11.23 -10.57 48.95
N ASN A 499 12.49 -10.23 48.66
CA ASN A 499 12.85 -9.32 47.58
C ASN A 499 13.61 -10.11 46.51
N VAL A 500 13.04 -10.20 45.33
CA VAL A 500 13.58 -10.98 44.22
C VAL A 500 13.79 -10.07 43.01
N THR A 501 14.95 -10.15 42.39
CA THR A 501 15.20 -9.47 41.11
C THR A 501 15.43 -10.52 40.04
N LEU A 502 14.64 -10.43 38.96
CA LEU A 502 14.76 -11.26 37.77
C LEU A 502 15.21 -10.38 36.61
N GLU A 503 16.11 -10.91 35.81
CA GLU A 503 16.57 -10.26 34.58
C GLU A 503 16.47 -11.25 33.42
N GLU A 504 15.76 -10.85 32.33
CA GLU A 504 15.52 -11.73 31.20
C GLU A 504 15.65 -10.96 29.87
N ASN A 505 16.31 -11.58 28.89
CA ASN A 505 16.33 -11.06 27.55
C ASN A 505 15.04 -11.46 26.80
N ILE A 506 14.11 -10.52 26.69
CA ILE A 506 12.78 -10.77 26.13
C ILE A 506 12.84 -11.20 24.67
N ALA A 507 13.77 -10.66 23.88
CA ALA A 507 13.91 -11.06 22.48
C ALA A 507 14.32 -12.53 22.36
N LYS A 508 15.29 -12.98 23.16
CA LYS A 508 15.72 -14.38 23.20
C LYS A 508 14.64 -15.31 23.76
N LEU A 509 13.94 -14.88 24.81
CA LEU A 509 12.82 -15.62 25.37
C LEU A 509 11.73 -15.84 24.33
N LEU A 510 11.28 -14.79 23.64
CA LEU A 510 10.27 -14.89 22.59
C LEU A 510 10.75 -15.81 21.45
N MET A 511 12.01 -15.72 21.04
CA MET A 511 12.57 -16.64 20.04
C MET A 511 12.57 -18.09 20.52
N SER A 512 12.89 -18.37 21.77
CA SER A 512 12.83 -19.74 22.32
C SER A 512 11.40 -20.29 22.35
N LEU A 513 10.45 -19.48 22.75
CA LEU A 513 9.02 -19.83 22.70
C LEU A 513 8.52 -20.04 21.26
N GLN A 514 9.10 -19.34 20.31
CA GLN A 514 8.81 -19.51 18.88
C GLN A 514 9.35 -20.81 18.29
N LEU A 515 10.36 -21.41 18.88
CA LEU A 515 10.88 -22.72 18.44
C LEU A 515 10.05 -23.90 18.97
N SER A 516 9.19 -23.68 19.96
CA SER A 516 8.22 -24.67 20.41
C SER A 516 7.07 -24.78 19.38
N ASP A 517 6.43 -25.96 19.25
CA ASP A 517 5.54 -26.40 18.16
C ASP A 517 4.29 -25.54 17.84
N GLN A 518 4.18 -24.34 18.37
CA GLN A 518 2.98 -23.49 18.22
C GLN A 518 3.05 -22.47 17.08
N ILE A 519 4.14 -22.46 16.27
CA ILE A 519 4.38 -21.43 15.25
C ILE A 519 4.47 -22.04 13.85
N SER A 520 4.05 -21.22 12.86
CA SER A 520 4.09 -21.62 11.47
C SER A 520 5.50 -21.93 10.96
N GLU A 521 5.63 -22.92 10.11
CA GLU A 521 6.89 -23.37 9.50
C GLU A 521 7.75 -22.24 8.90
N PRO A 522 7.19 -21.20 8.23
CA PRO A 522 7.99 -20.09 7.73
C PRO A 522 8.71 -19.29 8.81
N ILE A 523 8.09 -19.08 9.97
CA ILE A 523 8.72 -18.37 11.10
C ILE A 523 9.83 -19.22 11.70
N ARG A 524 9.57 -20.50 11.91
CA ARG A 524 10.56 -21.45 12.44
C ARG A 524 11.83 -21.47 11.59
N LYS A 525 11.70 -21.61 10.27
CA LYS A 525 12.86 -21.60 9.35
C LYS A 525 13.68 -20.32 9.40
N ARG A 526 13.03 -19.17 9.59
CA ARG A 526 13.72 -17.88 9.72
C ARG A 526 14.52 -17.79 11.02
N ILE A 527 13.94 -18.20 12.13
CA ILE A 527 14.58 -18.21 13.43
C ILE A 527 15.80 -19.14 13.42
N GLU A 528 15.65 -20.35 12.88
CA GLU A 528 16.76 -21.31 12.72
C GLU A 528 17.89 -20.72 11.85
N ALA A 529 17.56 -20.02 10.77
CA ALA A 529 18.55 -19.36 9.92
C ALA A 529 19.24 -18.19 10.65
N HIS A 530 18.55 -17.47 11.51
CA HIS A 530 19.12 -16.38 12.31
C HIS A 530 20.08 -16.93 13.38
N LEU A 531 19.67 -17.95 14.10
CA LEU A 531 20.50 -18.61 15.12
C LEU A 531 21.78 -19.23 14.52
N LYS A 532 21.69 -19.86 13.34
CA LYS A 532 22.87 -20.35 12.61
C LYS A 532 23.85 -19.23 12.23
N LYS A 533 23.35 -18.03 11.89
CA LYS A 533 24.21 -16.87 11.60
C LYS A 533 24.87 -16.28 12.85
N GLU A 534 24.20 -16.32 13.99
CA GLU A 534 24.77 -15.85 15.27
C GLU A 534 25.82 -16.83 15.84
N SER A 535 25.58 -18.13 15.70
CA SER A 535 26.55 -19.16 16.13
C SER A 535 27.80 -19.26 15.26
N ALA A 536 27.79 -18.64 14.07
CA ALA A 536 28.92 -18.58 13.13
C ALA A 536 29.77 -17.30 13.28
N LYS A 537 29.41 -16.39 14.19
CA LYS A 537 30.18 -15.20 14.59
C LYS A 537 30.84 -15.42 15.92
#